data_3930ce7c07ec11e5811baa4b6f9a8924
#
_entry.id   3930ce7c07ec11e5811baa4b6f9a8924
#
_cell.length_a   1.000
_cell.length_b   1.000
_cell.length_c   1.000
_cell.angle_alpha   90.00
_cell.angle_beta   90.00
_cell.angle_gamma   90.00
#
_symmetry.space_group_name_H-M   'P 1'
#
loop_
_entity.id
_entity.type
_entity.pdbx_description
1 polymer ?
#
loop_
_entity_poly.entity_id
_entity_poly.type
_entity_poly.pdbx_seq_one_letter_code
_entity_poly.pdbx_strand_id
1 'polypeptide(L)'
;MKIIETKNKKFKKIFKNLISSKRSQSISKLKIVNQIIKNIYKKGDIALFNYTKKFDKININKKNVKITKKESLKVIKNLDKNVKKAIDVAYTRIYQFHKNQISSGFKFNDKNGNQLTYKFRSLKSIGIYVPGGTASYPSTLLMNAIPAIVANVKNIYAVIPCPNGKINAGVLYAAKKCKIKSIFRIGGAQAVAALAYGTESIPRVDKIVGPGNIYVATAKKELFGSVGIDMVAGPSEITVIADNSCNPEWTAIDLLSQAEHDVLSQSILITKDKNFGRIVKSKVNSLLKSLPRNKIASKSIKNYGAIIVVRNNKELIDIVDRIAPEHLEIKVKNPEAIEKRISNAGSVFLGKYSPEAIGDYIAGPNHVLPTSGSARFSSGLSVADFYKKTSVIKCSKSGIEKIGQLAINLAEYEGLYAHALSVRKRLGD
;
A
#
# COMPACT_ATOMS: atom_id res chain seq x y z
N MET A 1 -7.94 23.92 10.45
CA MET A 1 -6.75 23.35 11.11
C MET A 1 -6.55 23.94 12.51
N LYS A 2 -6.12 23.12 13.48
CA LYS A 2 -5.76 23.58 14.84
C LYS A 2 -4.26 23.86 14.90
N ILE A 3 -3.86 24.96 15.54
CA ILE A 3 -2.44 25.25 15.82
C ILE A 3 -2.14 24.71 17.22
N ILE A 4 -1.12 23.88 17.35
CA ILE A 4 -0.73 23.18 18.58
C ILE A 4 0.76 23.43 18.81
N GLU A 5 1.14 23.97 19.94
CA GLU A 5 2.53 24.25 20.29
C GLU A 5 3.08 23.18 21.23
N THR A 6 4.28 22.68 20.99
CA THR A 6 4.90 21.64 21.83
C THR A 6 5.19 22.10 23.26
N LYS A 7 5.36 23.41 23.49
CA LYS A 7 5.50 24.00 24.82
C LYS A 7 4.23 23.94 25.66
N ASN A 8 3.05 23.66 25.08
CA ASN A 8 1.81 23.60 25.82
C ASN A 8 1.79 22.35 26.73
N LYS A 9 1.49 22.52 28.03
CA LYS A 9 1.40 21.42 29.02
C LYS A 9 0.45 20.28 28.56
N LYS A 10 -0.60 20.57 27.80
CA LYS A 10 -1.57 19.61 27.27
C LYS A 10 -1.13 18.96 25.94
N PHE A 11 0.03 19.32 25.37
CA PHE A 11 0.49 18.84 24.06
C PHE A 11 0.46 17.32 23.95
N LYS A 12 1.04 16.61 24.91
CA LYS A 12 1.10 15.13 24.89
C LYS A 12 -0.29 14.49 24.71
N LYS A 13 -1.32 14.99 25.43
CA LYS A 13 -2.70 14.50 25.35
C LYS A 13 -3.34 14.82 23.99
N ILE A 14 -3.18 16.06 23.52
CA ILE A 14 -3.72 16.51 22.22
C ILE A 14 -3.07 15.73 21.07
N PHE A 15 -1.76 15.56 21.10
CA PHE A 15 -1.00 14.82 20.10
C PHE A 15 -1.37 13.33 20.07
N LYS A 16 -1.48 12.69 21.26
CA LYS A 16 -1.94 11.31 21.35
C LYS A 16 -3.31 11.15 20.68
N ASN A 17 -4.25 12.04 20.97
CA ASN A 17 -5.59 12.00 20.34
C ASN A 17 -5.52 12.22 18.83
N LEU A 18 -4.65 13.13 18.35
CA LEU A 18 -4.47 13.40 16.91
C LEU A 18 -4.03 12.15 16.14
N ILE A 19 -3.05 11.39 16.66
CA ILE A 19 -2.51 10.21 15.98
C ILE A 19 -3.33 8.93 16.22
N SER A 20 -4.10 8.84 17.33
CA SER A 20 -4.90 7.64 17.67
C SER A 20 -6.33 7.67 17.13
N SER A 21 -6.86 8.84 16.78
CA SER A 21 -8.27 9.07 16.43
C SER A 21 -8.76 8.23 15.23
N LYS A 22 -7.86 7.74 14.40
CA LYS A 22 -8.17 6.95 13.19
C LYS A 22 -8.35 5.44 13.43
N ARG A 23 -7.90 4.92 14.59
CA ARG A 23 -7.82 3.46 14.83
C ARG A 23 -9.14 2.84 15.32
N SER A 24 -10.11 3.62 15.78
CA SER A 24 -11.31 3.13 16.44
C SER A 24 -12.47 2.78 15.52
N GLN A 25 -12.42 3.09 14.23
CA GLN A 25 -13.56 2.96 13.32
C GLN A 25 -13.77 1.58 12.68
N SER A 26 -12.86 0.61 12.85
CA SER A 26 -12.91 -0.68 12.15
C SER A 26 -13.83 -1.73 12.78
N ILE A 27 -14.13 -1.65 14.08
CA ILE A 27 -14.82 -2.73 14.83
C ILE A 27 -16.27 -2.93 14.37
N SER A 28 -17.00 -1.85 14.04
CA SER A 28 -18.41 -1.95 13.64
C SER A 28 -18.63 -2.62 12.28
N LYS A 29 -17.63 -2.66 11.42
CA LYS A 29 -17.72 -3.24 10.06
C LYS A 29 -17.37 -4.71 10.02
N LEU A 30 -16.69 -5.23 11.03
CA LEU A 30 -16.16 -6.60 11.09
C LEU A 30 -17.26 -7.66 10.89
N LYS A 31 -18.39 -7.54 11.59
CA LYS A 31 -19.49 -8.52 11.48
C LYS A 31 -20.02 -8.64 10.06
N ILE A 32 -20.21 -7.49 9.37
CA ILE A 32 -20.71 -7.46 7.98
C ILE A 32 -19.69 -8.13 7.03
N VAL A 33 -18.42 -7.79 7.19
CA VAL A 33 -17.34 -8.34 6.34
C VAL A 33 -17.21 -9.85 6.54
N ASN A 34 -17.23 -10.34 7.80
CA ASN A 34 -17.15 -11.77 8.09
C ASN A 34 -18.34 -12.55 7.52
N GLN A 35 -19.55 -11.96 7.54
CA GLN A 35 -20.70 -12.58 6.89
C GLN A 35 -20.53 -12.66 5.36
N ILE A 36 -19.98 -11.62 4.74
CA ILE A 36 -19.68 -11.62 3.29
C ILE A 36 -18.64 -12.71 2.96
N ILE A 37 -17.54 -12.77 3.70
CA ILE A 37 -16.47 -13.76 3.53
C ILE A 37 -17.04 -15.18 3.64
N LYS A 38 -17.81 -15.47 4.71
CA LYS A 38 -18.45 -16.77 4.93
C LYS A 38 -19.38 -17.17 3.77
N ASN A 39 -20.16 -16.20 3.26
CA ASN A 39 -21.09 -16.47 2.17
C ASN A 39 -20.35 -16.75 0.86
N ILE A 40 -19.28 -16.01 0.53
CA ILE A 40 -18.45 -16.27 -0.65
C ILE A 40 -17.80 -17.65 -0.54
N TYR A 41 -17.22 -18.00 0.62
CA TYR A 41 -16.62 -19.33 0.84
C TYR A 41 -17.62 -20.47 0.59
N LYS A 42 -18.86 -20.32 1.08
CA LYS A 42 -19.88 -21.38 0.99
C LYS A 42 -20.63 -21.43 -0.34
N LYS A 43 -20.87 -20.29 -0.99
CA LYS A 43 -21.82 -20.16 -2.12
C LYS A 43 -21.17 -19.65 -3.40
N GLY A 44 -19.84 -19.41 -3.42
CA GLY A 44 -19.08 -19.03 -4.62
C GLY A 44 -19.71 -17.89 -5.42
N ASP A 45 -19.88 -18.10 -6.70
CA ASP A 45 -20.42 -17.12 -7.64
C ASP A 45 -21.82 -16.63 -7.29
N ILE A 46 -22.67 -17.48 -6.71
CA ILE A 46 -24.05 -17.09 -6.32
C ILE A 46 -24.00 -15.93 -5.31
N ALA A 47 -23.18 -16.05 -4.28
CA ALA A 47 -23.02 -14.98 -3.30
C ALA A 47 -22.34 -13.75 -3.90
N LEU A 48 -21.31 -13.95 -4.73
CA LEU A 48 -20.58 -12.88 -5.39
C LEU A 48 -21.49 -11.99 -6.24
N PHE A 49 -22.32 -12.62 -7.09
CA PHE A 49 -23.23 -11.89 -7.97
C PHE A 49 -24.33 -11.16 -7.19
N ASN A 50 -24.87 -11.79 -6.16
CA ASN A 50 -25.87 -11.17 -5.28
C ASN A 50 -25.31 -9.93 -4.56
N TYR A 51 -24.10 -9.99 -4.01
CA TYR A 51 -23.47 -8.84 -3.37
C TYR A 51 -23.12 -7.74 -4.38
N THR A 52 -22.66 -8.08 -5.57
CA THR A 52 -22.37 -7.11 -6.62
C THR A 52 -23.65 -6.41 -7.09
N LYS A 53 -24.76 -7.15 -7.28
CA LYS A 53 -26.09 -6.55 -7.55
C LYS A 53 -26.51 -5.59 -6.43
N LYS A 54 -26.31 -5.99 -5.17
CA LYS A 54 -26.69 -5.18 -4.00
C LYS A 54 -25.88 -3.89 -3.90
N PHE A 55 -24.57 -3.95 -4.06
CA PHE A 55 -23.67 -2.82 -3.79
C PHE A 55 -23.34 -1.98 -5.01
N ASP A 56 -23.08 -2.61 -6.16
CA ASP A 56 -22.71 -1.92 -7.40
C ASP A 56 -23.89 -1.66 -8.33
N LYS A 57 -25.12 -2.15 -7.97
CA LYS A 57 -26.35 -1.97 -8.75
C LYS A 57 -26.26 -2.48 -10.17
N ILE A 58 -25.50 -3.55 -10.41
CA ILE A 58 -25.39 -4.21 -11.70
C ILE A 58 -25.71 -5.69 -11.58
N ASN A 59 -26.35 -6.25 -12.63
CA ASN A 59 -26.58 -7.68 -12.75
C ASN A 59 -25.40 -8.31 -13.49
N ILE A 60 -24.65 -9.14 -12.79
CA ILE A 60 -23.56 -9.93 -13.37
C ILE A 60 -23.85 -11.43 -13.29
N ASN A 61 -23.22 -12.18 -14.18
CA ASN A 61 -23.26 -13.63 -14.25
C ASN A 61 -21.93 -14.16 -14.81
N LYS A 62 -21.79 -15.47 -14.96
CA LYS A 62 -20.57 -16.13 -15.49
C LYS A 62 -20.14 -15.59 -16.86
N LYS A 63 -21.08 -15.15 -17.72
CA LYS A 63 -20.80 -14.68 -19.09
C LYS A 63 -20.27 -13.24 -19.11
N ASN A 64 -20.67 -12.39 -18.14
CA ASN A 64 -20.37 -10.96 -18.17
C ASN A 64 -19.54 -10.45 -16.98
N VAL A 65 -19.21 -11.26 -15.98
CA VAL A 65 -18.37 -10.84 -14.84
C VAL A 65 -16.97 -10.41 -15.29
N LYS A 66 -16.44 -11.07 -16.31
CA LYS A 66 -15.15 -10.72 -16.93
C LYS A 66 -15.37 -9.66 -18.02
N ILE A 67 -14.56 -8.59 -17.98
CA ILE A 67 -14.55 -7.56 -19.03
C ILE A 67 -13.81 -8.15 -20.25
N THR A 68 -14.50 -8.21 -21.39
CA THR A 68 -13.92 -8.76 -22.62
C THR A 68 -12.93 -7.79 -23.27
N LYS A 69 -12.01 -8.33 -24.07
CA LYS A 69 -11.05 -7.50 -24.84
C LYS A 69 -11.77 -6.53 -25.79
N LYS A 70 -12.85 -7.01 -26.45
CA LYS A 70 -13.68 -6.19 -27.36
C LYS A 70 -14.33 -5.02 -26.63
N GLU A 71 -14.95 -5.29 -25.47
CA GLU A 71 -15.55 -4.27 -24.59
C GLU A 71 -14.49 -3.25 -24.11
N SER A 72 -13.36 -3.73 -23.63
CA SER A 72 -12.25 -2.88 -23.18
C SER A 72 -11.77 -1.95 -24.30
N LEU A 73 -11.55 -2.45 -25.51
CA LEU A 73 -11.11 -1.65 -26.65
C LEU A 73 -12.15 -0.58 -27.05
N LYS A 74 -13.44 -0.93 -27.01
CA LYS A 74 -14.53 0.02 -27.28
C LYS A 74 -14.51 1.20 -26.29
N VAL A 75 -14.33 0.94 -25.01
CA VAL A 75 -14.27 1.96 -23.96
C VAL A 75 -12.99 2.81 -24.11
N ILE A 76 -11.83 2.18 -24.35
CA ILE A 76 -10.53 2.89 -24.50
C ILE A 76 -10.50 3.80 -25.73
N LYS A 77 -11.28 3.54 -26.77
CA LYS A 77 -11.29 4.34 -28.02
C LYS A 77 -11.50 5.83 -27.74
N ASN A 78 -12.38 6.14 -26.80
CA ASN A 78 -12.77 7.51 -26.45
C ASN A 78 -11.88 8.16 -25.36
N LEU A 79 -10.79 7.48 -24.92
CA LEU A 79 -9.88 8.08 -23.94
C LEU A 79 -9.05 9.19 -24.57
N ASP A 80 -8.98 10.33 -23.89
CA ASP A 80 -8.21 11.49 -24.31
C ASP A 80 -6.74 11.14 -24.60
N LYS A 81 -6.16 11.74 -25.65
CA LYS A 81 -4.78 11.48 -26.10
C LYS A 81 -3.74 11.90 -25.06
N ASN A 82 -3.96 13.01 -24.34
CA ASN A 82 -3.02 13.47 -23.30
C ASN A 82 -3.04 12.54 -22.10
N VAL A 83 -4.23 12.02 -21.74
CA VAL A 83 -4.34 11.01 -20.67
C VAL A 83 -3.64 9.71 -21.06
N LYS A 84 -3.77 9.24 -22.32
CA LYS A 84 -3.00 8.07 -22.82
C LYS A 84 -1.50 8.32 -22.69
N LYS A 85 -1.02 9.48 -23.17
CA LYS A 85 0.41 9.86 -23.07
C LYS A 85 0.89 9.91 -21.63
N ALA A 86 0.10 10.48 -20.71
CA ALA A 86 0.44 10.53 -19.28
C ALA A 86 0.57 9.12 -18.68
N ILE A 87 -0.36 8.20 -18.97
CA ILE A 87 -0.30 6.81 -18.52
C ILE A 87 0.93 6.10 -19.10
N ASP A 88 1.28 6.34 -20.37
CA ASP A 88 2.46 5.74 -21.02
C ASP A 88 3.76 6.21 -20.37
N VAL A 89 3.89 7.50 -20.08
CA VAL A 89 5.06 8.06 -19.40
C VAL A 89 5.13 7.54 -17.96
N ALA A 90 4.02 7.53 -17.22
CA ALA A 90 3.95 6.97 -15.88
C ALA A 90 4.39 5.51 -15.86
N TYR A 91 3.85 4.67 -16.76
CA TYR A 91 4.27 3.27 -16.89
C TYR A 91 5.78 3.15 -17.05
N THR A 92 6.37 3.91 -17.97
CA THR A 92 7.81 3.83 -18.28
C THR A 92 8.65 4.21 -17.06
N ARG A 93 8.31 5.32 -16.38
CA ARG A 93 9.07 5.79 -15.22
C ARG A 93 8.94 4.85 -14.02
N ILE A 94 7.73 4.36 -13.73
CA ILE A 94 7.49 3.39 -12.66
C ILE A 94 8.24 2.08 -12.95
N TYR A 95 8.22 1.60 -14.20
CA TYR A 95 8.92 0.39 -14.59
C TYR A 95 10.45 0.54 -14.43
N GLN A 96 11.01 1.65 -14.91
CA GLN A 96 12.43 1.93 -14.79
C GLN A 96 12.87 1.99 -13.32
N PHE A 97 12.10 2.63 -12.46
CA PHE A 97 12.40 2.69 -11.02
C PHE A 97 12.40 1.30 -10.40
N HIS A 98 11.31 0.53 -10.60
CA HIS A 98 11.16 -0.79 -9.97
C HIS A 98 12.14 -1.83 -10.53
N LYS A 99 12.60 -1.70 -11.75
CA LYS A 99 13.63 -2.59 -12.33
C LYS A 99 14.91 -2.61 -11.48
N ASN A 100 15.24 -1.52 -10.80
CA ASN A 100 16.40 -1.45 -9.91
C ASN A 100 16.19 -2.16 -8.56
N GLN A 101 14.97 -2.61 -8.25
CA GLN A 101 14.63 -3.33 -7.01
C GLN A 101 14.73 -4.86 -7.15
N ILE A 102 15.15 -5.37 -8.30
CA ILE A 102 15.31 -6.81 -8.50
C ILE A 102 16.42 -7.31 -7.58
N SER A 103 16.08 -8.29 -6.74
CA SER A 103 17.02 -8.93 -5.83
C SER A 103 17.47 -10.26 -6.39
N SER A 104 18.79 -10.51 -6.37
CA SER A 104 19.38 -11.83 -6.62
C SER A 104 19.52 -12.59 -5.31
N GLY A 105 19.36 -13.90 -5.36
CA GLY A 105 19.73 -14.76 -4.24
C GLY A 105 21.25 -14.87 -4.10
N PHE A 106 21.68 -15.62 -3.09
CA PHE A 106 23.08 -15.95 -2.92
C PHE A 106 23.28 -17.43 -2.73
N LYS A 107 24.50 -17.90 -2.99
CA LYS A 107 24.99 -19.23 -2.73
C LYS A 107 26.24 -19.10 -1.87
N PHE A 108 26.23 -19.76 -0.74
CA PHE A 108 27.34 -19.76 0.22
C PHE A 108 27.76 -21.21 0.49
N ASN A 109 29.05 -21.48 0.40
CA ASN A 109 29.64 -22.74 0.80
C ASN A 109 30.36 -22.53 2.14
N ASP A 110 29.99 -23.29 3.14
CA ASP A 110 30.64 -23.23 4.45
C ASP A 110 32.00 -23.97 4.44
N LYS A 111 32.77 -23.80 5.52
CA LYS A 111 34.08 -24.43 5.69
C LYS A 111 34.02 -25.98 5.78
N ASN A 112 32.84 -26.55 5.98
CA ASN A 112 32.58 -27.97 6.13
C ASN A 112 32.14 -28.63 4.82
N GLY A 113 32.03 -27.88 3.72
CA GLY A 113 31.61 -28.37 2.40
C GLY A 113 30.09 -28.42 2.24
N ASN A 114 29.34 -27.80 3.12
CA ASN A 114 27.89 -27.65 2.95
C ASN A 114 27.58 -26.42 2.08
N GLN A 115 26.55 -26.53 1.25
CA GLN A 115 26.08 -25.45 0.39
C GLN A 115 24.75 -24.89 0.88
N LEU A 116 24.75 -23.62 1.21
CA LEU A 116 23.58 -22.86 1.64
C LEU A 116 23.19 -21.89 0.54
N THR A 117 21.94 -21.93 0.10
CA THR A 117 21.48 -21.08 -0.99
C THR A 117 20.20 -20.37 -0.57
N TYR A 118 20.10 -19.09 -0.89
CA TYR A 118 18.90 -18.27 -0.68
C TYR A 118 18.34 -17.87 -2.03
N LYS A 119 17.15 -18.39 -2.37
CA LYS A 119 16.53 -18.23 -3.68
C LYS A 119 15.28 -17.34 -3.59
N PHE A 120 15.19 -16.39 -4.50
CA PHE A 120 13.97 -15.63 -4.74
C PHE A 120 13.14 -16.33 -5.83
N ARG A 121 11.85 -16.50 -5.57
CA ARG A 121 10.91 -17.10 -6.52
C ARG A 121 9.67 -16.22 -6.60
N SER A 122 9.29 -15.81 -7.81
CA SER A 122 8.07 -15.05 -8.04
C SER A 122 6.82 -15.77 -7.54
N LEU A 123 5.85 -15.01 -7.04
CA LEU A 123 4.50 -15.52 -6.84
C LEU A 123 3.93 -16.01 -8.18
N LYS A 124 3.04 -17.00 -8.14
CA LYS A 124 2.41 -17.53 -9.35
C LYS A 124 1.29 -16.62 -9.84
N SER A 125 0.52 -16.05 -8.92
CA SER A 125 -0.67 -15.25 -9.23
C SER A 125 -0.93 -14.16 -8.20
N ILE A 126 -1.41 -13.00 -8.67
CA ILE A 126 -1.87 -11.91 -7.81
C ILE A 126 -3.20 -11.35 -8.28
N GLY A 127 -3.96 -10.81 -7.33
CA GLY A 127 -5.16 -10.03 -7.58
C GLY A 127 -4.93 -8.55 -7.20
N ILE A 128 -5.16 -7.65 -8.14
CA ILE A 128 -5.09 -6.21 -7.91
C ILE A 128 -6.50 -5.70 -7.63
N TYR A 129 -6.71 -5.11 -6.46
CA TYR A 129 -7.91 -4.36 -6.18
C TYR A 129 -7.72 -2.91 -6.64
N VAL A 130 -8.50 -2.49 -7.64
CA VAL A 130 -8.50 -1.11 -8.12
C VAL A 130 -9.70 -0.40 -7.51
N PRO A 131 -9.53 0.66 -6.72
CA PRO A 131 -10.67 1.38 -6.18
C PRO A 131 -11.57 1.94 -7.27
N GLY A 132 -12.86 1.92 -7.03
CA GLY A 132 -13.88 2.55 -7.86
C GLY A 132 -14.81 3.41 -7.00
N GLY A 133 -15.61 4.26 -7.61
CA GLY A 133 -16.57 5.12 -6.93
C GLY A 133 -16.46 6.58 -7.38
N THR A 134 -16.13 7.50 -6.46
CA THR A 134 -16.08 8.94 -6.77
C THR A 134 -14.87 9.38 -7.60
N ALA A 135 -13.81 8.57 -7.63
CA ALA A 135 -12.63 8.79 -8.46
C ALA A 135 -12.18 7.46 -9.10
N SER A 136 -11.45 7.56 -10.18
CA SER A 136 -10.89 6.43 -10.93
C SER A 136 -9.38 6.54 -10.92
N TYR A 137 -8.70 5.42 -10.63
CA TYR A 137 -7.28 5.42 -10.31
C TYR A 137 -6.47 4.54 -11.28
N PRO A 138 -6.21 4.99 -12.53
CA PRO A 138 -5.28 4.28 -13.42
C PRO A 138 -3.88 4.17 -12.82
N SER A 139 -3.44 5.17 -12.05
CA SER A 139 -2.18 5.16 -11.31
C SER A 139 -2.09 3.98 -10.34
N THR A 140 -3.14 3.72 -9.56
CA THR A 140 -3.18 2.58 -8.63
C THR A 140 -3.01 1.25 -9.36
N LEU A 141 -3.59 1.09 -10.56
CA LEU A 141 -3.36 -0.11 -11.34
C LEU A 141 -1.89 -0.24 -11.77
N LEU A 142 -1.28 0.84 -12.27
CA LEU A 142 0.14 0.86 -12.64
C LEU A 142 1.04 0.52 -11.45
N MET A 143 0.82 1.19 -10.32
CA MET A 143 1.64 1.04 -9.11
C MET A 143 1.58 -0.36 -8.50
N ASN A 144 0.46 -1.06 -8.67
CA ASN A 144 0.33 -2.45 -8.21
C ASN A 144 0.81 -3.47 -9.25
N ALA A 145 0.58 -3.21 -10.54
CA ALA A 145 0.90 -4.15 -11.60
C ALA A 145 2.39 -4.17 -11.95
N ILE A 146 3.02 -2.99 -12.04
CA ILE A 146 4.38 -2.87 -12.56
C ILE A 146 5.42 -3.59 -11.70
N PRO A 147 5.46 -3.45 -10.35
CA PRO A 147 6.40 -4.22 -9.54
C PRO A 147 6.15 -5.73 -9.63
N ALA A 148 4.91 -6.18 -9.79
CA ALA A 148 4.60 -7.59 -10.04
C ALA A 148 5.12 -8.08 -11.42
N ILE A 149 5.00 -7.23 -12.45
CA ILE A 149 5.57 -7.51 -13.79
C ILE A 149 7.08 -7.62 -13.72
N VAL A 150 7.73 -6.68 -13.04
CA VAL A 150 9.19 -6.68 -12.83
C VAL A 150 9.64 -7.92 -12.05
N ALA A 151 8.83 -8.37 -11.09
CA ALA A 151 9.06 -9.62 -10.35
C ALA A 151 8.76 -10.88 -11.18
N ASN A 152 8.32 -10.76 -12.44
CA ASN A 152 7.93 -11.89 -13.31
C ASN A 152 6.74 -12.72 -12.79
N VAL A 153 5.76 -12.09 -12.15
CA VAL A 153 4.50 -12.77 -11.79
C VAL A 153 3.73 -13.14 -13.05
N LYS A 154 3.43 -14.45 -13.21
CA LYS A 154 2.82 -14.96 -14.45
C LYS A 154 1.35 -14.58 -14.64
N ASN A 155 0.58 -14.55 -13.55
CA ASN A 155 -0.85 -14.32 -13.60
C ASN A 155 -1.24 -13.09 -12.79
N ILE A 156 -1.53 -11.99 -13.45
CA ILE A 156 -1.97 -10.75 -12.81
C ILE A 156 -3.44 -10.55 -13.19
N TYR A 157 -4.31 -10.53 -12.19
CA TYR A 157 -5.74 -10.29 -12.31
C TYR A 157 -6.10 -8.94 -11.69
N ALA A 158 -7.14 -8.29 -12.20
CA ALA A 158 -7.65 -7.07 -11.59
C ALA A 158 -9.14 -7.19 -11.28
N VAL A 159 -9.57 -6.66 -10.15
CA VAL A 159 -10.97 -6.46 -9.79
C VAL A 159 -11.26 -4.98 -9.68
N ILE A 160 -12.34 -4.53 -10.33
CA ILE A 160 -12.71 -3.13 -10.46
C ILE A 160 -14.20 -2.99 -10.15
N PRO A 161 -14.60 -2.29 -9.10
CA PRO A 161 -16.02 -1.94 -8.90
C PRO A 161 -16.54 -1.15 -10.10
N CYS A 162 -17.70 -1.52 -10.59
CA CYS A 162 -18.35 -0.87 -11.74
C CYS A 162 -19.76 -0.39 -11.38
N PRO A 163 -19.89 0.64 -10.51
CA PRO A 163 -21.20 1.14 -10.10
C PRO A 163 -22.04 1.54 -11.32
N ASN A 164 -23.28 1.06 -11.36
CA ASN A 164 -24.20 1.27 -12.50
C ASN A 164 -23.61 0.85 -13.87
N GLY A 165 -22.69 -0.12 -13.88
CA GLY A 165 -22.07 -0.66 -15.10
C GLY A 165 -20.99 0.23 -15.73
N LYS A 166 -20.66 1.39 -15.12
CA LYS A 166 -19.65 2.31 -15.67
C LYS A 166 -18.23 1.77 -15.46
N ILE A 167 -17.44 1.77 -16.52
CA ILE A 167 -16.05 1.33 -16.52
C ILE A 167 -15.16 2.50 -16.93
N ASN A 168 -14.10 2.77 -16.18
CA ASN A 168 -13.21 3.86 -16.49
C ASN A 168 -12.22 3.50 -17.62
N ALA A 169 -12.17 4.32 -18.66
CA ALA A 169 -11.32 4.11 -19.83
C ALA A 169 -9.82 4.17 -19.52
N GLY A 170 -9.39 5.06 -18.60
CA GLY A 170 -7.99 5.17 -18.16
C GLY A 170 -7.52 3.91 -17.43
N VAL A 171 -8.35 3.34 -16.55
CA VAL A 171 -8.05 2.08 -15.85
C VAL A 171 -7.91 0.92 -16.84
N LEU A 172 -8.81 0.83 -17.83
CA LEU A 172 -8.70 -0.21 -18.87
C LEU A 172 -7.46 -0.02 -19.76
N TYR A 173 -7.10 1.23 -20.06
CA TYR A 173 -5.88 1.53 -20.82
C TYR A 173 -4.63 1.13 -20.06
N ALA A 174 -4.53 1.49 -18.77
CA ALA A 174 -3.45 1.06 -17.89
C ALA A 174 -3.37 -0.48 -17.79
N ALA A 175 -4.51 -1.16 -17.66
CA ALA A 175 -4.59 -2.62 -17.62
C ALA A 175 -4.10 -3.26 -18.94
N LYS A 176 -4.47 -2.68 -20.09
CA LYS A 176 -3.97 -3.10 -21.40
C LYS A 176 -2.45 -2.92 -21.49
N LYS A 177 -1.92 -1.76 -21.05
CA LYS A 177 -0.48 -1.48 -21.04
C LYS A 177 0.29 -2.46 -20.16
N CYS A 178 -0.24 -2.80 -18.98
CA CYS A 178 0.30 -3.80 -18.06
C CYS A 178 0.04 -5.26 -18.48
N LYS A 179 -0.61 -5.52 -19.62
CA LYS A 179 -0.97 -6.86 -20.09
C LYS A 179 -1.69 -7.70 -19.03
N ILE A 180 -2.61 -7.09 -18.28
CA ILE A 180 -3.39 -7.78 -17.25
C ILE A 180 -4.15 -8.95 -17.85
N LYS A 181 -4.03 -10.15 -17.25
CA LYS A 181 -4.57 -11.40 -17.79
C LYS A 181 -6.10 -11.43 -17.86
N SER A 182 -6.76 -10.91 -16.82
CA SER A 182 -8.22 -10.75 -16.79
C SER A 182 -8.63 -9.64 -15.85
N ILE A 183 -9.70 -8.95 -16.21
CA ILE A 183 -10.29 -7.87 -15.42
C ILE A 183 -11.72 -8.28 -15.11
N PHE A 184 -12.12 -8.21 -13.84
CA PHE A 184 -13.44 -8.58 -13.37
C PHE A 184 -14.18 -7.35 -12.79
N ARG A 185 -15.46 -7.20 -13.14
CA ARG A 185 -16.31 -6.09 -12.66
C ARG A 185 -16.95 -6.40 -11.32
N ILE A 186 -16.13 -6.55 -10.31
CA ILE A 186 -16.51 -6.81 -8.93
C ILE A 186 -15.72 -5.92 -7.97
N GLY A 187 -16.30 -5.58 -6.85
CA GLY A 187 -15.69 -4.72 -5.84
C GLY A 187 -15.99 -5.16 -4.41
N GLY A 188 -15.59 -4.33 -3.44
CA GLY A 188 -15.89 -4.55 -2.03
C GLY A 188 -15.25 -5.78 -1.39
N ALA A 189 -15.69 -6.13 -0.19
CA ALA A 189 -15.21 -7.29 0.56
C ALA A 189 -15.46 -8.62 -0.18
N GLN A 190 -16.53 -8.71 -0.97
CA GLN A 190 -16.85 -9.89 -1.76
C GLN A 190 -15.82 -10.16 -2.86
N ALA A 191 -15.25 -9.12 -3.49
CA ALA A 191 -14.20 -9.29 -4.47
C ALA A 191 -12.89 -9.78 -3.83
N VAL A 192 -12.55 -9.28 -2.64
CA VAL A 192 -11.38 -9.72 -1.87
C VAL A 192 -11.54 -11.20 -1.48
N ALA A 193 -12.71 -11.61 -0.99
CA ALA A 193 -13.01 -12.98 -0.62
C ALA A 193 -12.99 -13.92 -1.84
N ALA A 194 -13.52 -13.47 -2.98
CA ALA A 194 -13.50 -14.24 -4.23
C ALA A 194 -12.06 -14.46 -4.73
N LEU A 195 -11.18 -13.46 -4.65
CA LEU A 195 -9.77 -13.62 -5.01
C LEU A 195 -9.03 -14.54 -4.02
N ALA A 196 -9.36 -14.50 -2.74
CA ALA A 196 -8.69 -15.30 -1.71
C ALA A 196 -9.03 -16.79 -1.80
N TYR A 197 -10.29 -17.13 -2.01
CA TYR A 197 -10.74 -18.55 -2.04
C TYR A 197 -10.85 -19.13 -3.45
N GLY A 198 -11.03 -18.25 -4.44
CA GLY A 198 -11.50 -18.65 -5.76
C GLY A 198 -13.02 -18.86 -5.78
N THR A 199 -13.62 -18.72 -6.95
CA THR A 199 -14.99 -19.13 -7.26
C THR A 199 -14.99 -19.76 -8.64
N GLU A 200 -16.14 -20.16 -9.15
CA GLU A 200 -16.21 -20.75 -10.51
C GLU A 200 -15.75 -19.75 -11.60
N SER A 201 -15.99 -18.44 -11.38
CA SER A 201 -15.63 -17.39 -12.34
C SER A 201 -14.34 -16.65 -11.98
N ILE A 202 -13.94 -16.63 -10.71
CA ILE A 202 -12.80 -15.84 -10.22
C ILE A 202 -11.67 -16.78 -9.77
N PRO A 203 -10.47 -16.68 -10.37
CA PRO A 203 -9.35 -17.51 -9.97
C PRO A 203 -8.85 -17.14 -8.57
N ARG A 204 -8.48 -18.16 -7.77
CA ARG A 204 -7.75 -17.96 -6.53
C ARG A 204 -6.38 -17.39 -6.82
N VAL A 205 -5.91 -16.48 -5.97
CA VAL A 205 -4.59 -15.83 -6.07
C VAL A 205 -3.73 -16.08 -4.84
N ASP A 206 -2.41 -15.92 -5.01
CA ASP A 206 -1.46 -16.07 -3.90
C ASP A 206 -1.37 -14.80 -3.04
N LYS A 207 -1.58 -13.61 -3.65
CA LYS A 207 -1.54 -12.31 -2.95
C LYS A 207 -2.55 -11.35 -3.54
N ILE A 208 -3.16 -10.54 -2.68
CA ILE A 208 -4.06 -9.44 -3.05
C ILE A 208 -3.39 -8.12 -2.70
N VAL A 209 -3.28 -7.23 -3.68
CA VAL A 209 -2.65 -5.92 -3.54
C VAL A 209 -3.60 -4.80 -3.97
N GLY A 210 -3.33 -3.61 -3.49
CA GLY A 210 -4.10 -2.41 -3.82
C GLY A 210 -4.95 -1.88 -2.66
N PRO A 211 -5.13 -0.55 -2.60
CA PRO A 211 -5.93 0.11 -1.58
C PRO A 211 -7.42 -0.06 -1.82
N GLY A 212 -8.21 0.12 -0.79
CA GLY A 212 -9.67 0.07 -0.86
C GLY A 212 -10.31 0.74 0.34
N ASN A 213 -11.63 0.81 0.35
CA ASN A 213 -12.37 1.36 1.48
C ASN A 213 -12.26 0.45 2.72
N ILE A 214 -12.86 0.88 3.84
CA ILE A 214 -12.81 0.16 5.12
C ILE A 214 -13.27 -1.31 5.02
N TYR A 215 -14.22 -1.64 4.15
CA TYR A 215 -14.69 -3.02 3.95
C TYR A 215 -13.64 -3.89 3.26
N VAL A 216 -12.94 -3.32 2.28
CA VAL A 216 -11.83 -3.97 1.57
C VAL A 216 -10.64 -4.17 2.50
N ALA A 217 -10.24 -3.13 3.24
CA ALA A 217 -9.15 -3.20 4.21
C ALA A 217 -9.45 -4.23 5.31
N THR A 218 -10.68 -4.26 5.83
CA THR A 218 -11.13 -5.27 6.81
C THR A 218 -11.09 -6.67 6.20
N ALA A 219 -11.59 -6.87 4.98
CA ALA A 219 -11.58 -8.19 4.34
C ALA A 219 -10.13 -8.69 4.08
N LYS A 220 -9.22 -7.81 3.65
CA LYS A 220 -7.80 -8.17 3.52
C LYS A 220 -7.20 -8.62 4.86
N LYS A 221 -7.49 -7.89 5.94
CA LYS A 221 -7.04 -8.22 7.30
C LYS A 221 -7.55 -9.59 7.75
N GLU A 222 -8.85 -9.85 7.58
CA GLU A 222 -9.47 -11.12 8.01
C GLU A 222 -9.03 -12.33 7.19
N LEU A 223 -8.65 -12.12 5.94
CA LEU A 223 -8.20 -13.17 5.02
C LEU A 223 -6.69 -13.36 4.98
N PHE A 224 -5.93 -12.50 5.68
CA PHE A 224 -4.48 -12.68 5.84
C PHE A 224 -4.19 -14.03 6.51
N GLY A 225 -3.26 -14.78 5.94
CA GLY A 225 -3.01 -16.18 6.32
C GLY A 225 -3.64 -17.18 5.36
N SER A 226 -4.85 -16.91 4.82
CA SER A 226 -5.44 -17.68 3.72
C SER A 226 -4.96 -17.21 2.35
N VAL A 227 -4.61 -15.94 2.25
CA VAL A 227 -4.03 -15.27 1.07
C VAL A 227 -3.03 -14.22 1.56
N GLY A 228 -1.95 -13.98 0.81
CA GLY A 228 -1.05 -12.88 1.10
C GLY A 228 -1.73 -11.54 0.82
N ILE A 229 -1.33 -10.49 1.54
CA ILE A 229 -1.76 -9.12 1.27
C ILE A 229 -0.53 -8.20 1.21
N ASP A 230 -0.67 -7.03 0.58
CA ASP A 230 0.33 -5.96 0.65
C ASP A 230 0.37 -5.35 2.06
N MET A 231 -0.72 -4.64 2.43
CA MET A 231 -0.88 -3.99 3.72
C MET A 231 -2.36 -3.80 4.06
N VAL A 232 -2.63 -3.43 5.30
CA VAL A 232 -3.95 -2.96 5.73
C VAL A 232 -3.93 -1.44 5.65
N ALA A 233 -4.41 -0.87 4.53
CA ALA A 233 -4.43 0.56 4.32
C ALA A 233 -5.47 1.25 5.19
N GLY A 234 -5.06 2.33 5.83
CA GLY A 234 -5.93 3.33 6.45
C GLY A 234 -6.23 4.51 5.52
N PRO A 235 -6.88 5.56 6.01
CA PRO A 235 -7.03 6.81 5.29
C PRO A 235 -5.67 7.46 5.01
N SER A 236 -5.55 8.11 3.86
CA SER A 236 -4.31 8.73 3.41
C SER A 236 -3.83 9.87 4.31
N GLU A 237 -2.53 10.07 4.38
CA GLU A 237 -1.86 10.98 5.32
C GLU A 237 -0.72 11.74 4.66
N ILE A 238 -0.65 13.04 4.94
CA ILE A 238 0.52 13.86 4.64
C ILE A 238 1.03 14.58 5.88
N THR A 239 2.34 14.61 6.04
CA THR A 239 3.03 15.50 6.97
C THR A 239 4.00 16.37 6.18
N VAL A 240 3.86 17.67 6.30
CA VAL A 240 4.74 18.65 5.65
C VAL A 240 5.59 19.34 6.71
N ILE A 241 6.90 19.28 6.55
CA ILE A 241 7.84 20.11 7.30
C ILE A 241 8.16 21.33 6.45
N ALA A 242 7.81 22.52 6.89
CA ALA A 242 8.10 23.75 6.14
C ALA A 242 8.36 24.94 7.05
N ASP A 243 9.08 25.93 6.53
CA ASP A 243 9.35 27.20 7.14
C ASP A 243 9.23 28.35 6.12
N ASN A 244 9.62 29.56 6.50
CA ASN A 244 9.54 30.77 5.68
C ASN A 244 10.46 30.75 4.43
N SER A 245 11.30 29.74 4.24
CA SER A 245 12.06 29.54 2.99
C SER A 245 11.21 28.94 1.87
N CYS A 246 9.98 28.50 2.16
CA CYS A 246 9.03 27.94 1.21
C CYS A 246 7.81 28.88 1.05
N ASN A 247 7.21 28.85 -0.17
CA ASN A 247 5.96 29.57 -0.41
C ASN A 247 4.81 28.95 0.43
N PRO A 248 4.17 29.73 1.34
CA PRO A 248 3.10 29.22 2.18
C PRO A 248 1.86 28.76 1.41
N GLU A 249 1.62 29.26 0.20
CA GLU A 249 0.52 28.83 -0.67
C GLU A 249 0.78 27.43 -1.26
N TRP A 250 2.03 27.13 -1.64
CA TRP A 250 2.42 25.80 -2.07
C TRP A 250 2.27 24.78 -0.93
N THR A 251 2.71 25.13 0.28
CA THR A 251 2.49 24.28 1.46
C THR A 251 1.00 24.06 1.73
N ALA A 252 0.17 25.08 1.55
CA ALA A 252 -1.27 25.00 1.77
C ALA A 252 -1.95 24.07 0.75
N ILE A 253 -1.58 24.15 -0.55
CA ILE A 253 -2.19 23.29 -1.57
C ILE A 253 -1.73 21.85 -1.43
N ASP A 254 -0.49 21.57 -0.99
CA ASP A 254 -0.03 20.20 -0.73
C ASP A 254 -0.76 19.56 0.45
N LEU A 255 -1.10 20.31 1.50
CA LEU A 255 -1.96 19.82 2.57
C LEU A 255 -3.39 19.52 2.08
N LEU A 256 -3.87 20.27 1.10
CA LEU A 256 -5.21 20.11 0.53
C LEU A 256 -5.29 19.01 -0.51
N SER A 257 -4.20 18.71 -1.25
CA SER A 257 -4.15 17.57 -2.18
C SER A 257 -4.44 16.27 -1.45
N GLN A 258 -3.91 16.09 -0.24
CA GLN A 258 -4.22 14.94 0.58
C GLN A 258 -5.62 15.00 1.20
N ALA A 259 -6.06 16.19 1.64
CA ALA A 259 -7.35 16.35 2.30
C ALA A 259 -8.54 16.05 1.38
N GLU A 260 -8.41 16.22 0.07
CA GLU A 260 -9.48 15.96 -0.89
C GLU A 260 -9.71 14.48 -1.21
N HIS A 261 -8.79 13.57 -0.80
CA HIS A 261 -8.93 12.13 -1.03
C HIS A 261 -10.11 11.52 -0.28
N ASP A 262 -10.22 11.79 1.05
CA ASP A 262 -11.27 11.25 1.90
C ASP A 262 -11.53 12.16 3.11
N VAL A 263 -12.75 12.11 3.66
CA VAL A 263 -13.14 12.87 4.87
C VAL A 263 -12.32 12.48 6.11
N LEU A 264 -11.66 11.33 6.10
CA LEU A 264 -10.78 10.81 7.15
C LEU A 264 -9.30 11.07 6.87
N SER A 265 -8.93 11.64 5.71
CA SER A 265 -7.55 11.98 5.40
C SER A 265 -6.96 12.93 6.43
N GLN A 266 -5.63 12.82 6.67
CA GLN A 266 -4.95 13.65 7.64
C GLN A 266 -3.88 14.51 6.99
N SER A 267 -3.88 15.81 7.30
CA SER A 267 -2.91 16.77 6.80
C SER A 267 -2.27 17.51 7.97
N ILE A 268 -0.97 17.32 8.19
CA ILE A 268 -0.22 17.91 9.30
C ILE A 268 0.90 18.78 8.75
N LEU A 269 0.96 20.04 9.19
CA LEU A 269 2.13 20.90 9.03
C LEU A 269 2.95 20.89 10.32
N ILE A 270 4.26 20.72 10.22
CA ILE A 270 5.22 20.89 11.31
C ILE A 270 6.13 22.06 10.96
N THR A 271 6.22 23.04 11.84
CA THR A 271 7.05 24.24 11.62
C THR A 271 7.65 24.73 12.92
N LYS A 272 8.78 25.43 12.83
CA LYS A 272 9.37 26.18 13.96
C LYS A 272 8.82 27.60 14.05
N ASP A 273 8.21 28.08 12.96
CA ASP A 273 7.68 29.44 12.84
C ASP A 273 6.15 29.46 12.98
N LYS A 274 5.68 29.97 14.12
CA LYS A 274 4.23 30.08 14.38
C LYS A 274 3.54 31.03 13.41
N ASN A 275 4.23 32.09 12.96
CA ASN A 275 3.66 33.06 12.02
C ASN A 275 3.50 32.44 10.63
N PHE A 276 4.51 31.71 10.15
CA PHE A 276 4.39 30.91 8.93
C PHE A 276 3.19 29.96 9.00
N GLY A 277 3.02 29.25 10.14
CA GLY A 277 1.87 28.38 10.36
C GLY A 277 0.52 29.10 10.27
N ARG A 278 0.42 30.34 10.77
CA ARG A 278 -0.80 31.16 10.64
C ARG A 278 -1.08 31.56 9.19
N ILE A 279 -0.04 31.95 8.43
CA ILE A 279 -0.16 32.28 7.01
C ILE A 279 -0.64 31.05 6.22
N VAL A 280 -0.03 29.89 6.40
CA VAL A 280 -0.46 28.64 5.74
C VAL A 280 -1.91 28.32 6.10
N LYS A 281 -2.33 28.44 7.36
CA LYS A 281 -3.74 28.25 7.75
C LYS A 281 -4.69 29.17 7.02
N SER A 282 -4.33 30.45 6.85
CA SER A 282 -5.12 31.42 6.08
C SER A 282 -5.23 31.00 4.63
N LYS A 283 -4.13 30.60 4.00
CA LYS A 283 -4.09 30.11 2.61
C LYS A 283 -4.93 28.84 2.42
N VAL A 284 -4.86 27.85 3.35
CA VAL A 284 -5.73 26.67 3.34
C VAL A 284 -7.20 27.07 3.32
N ASN A 285 -7.62 27.98 4.21
CA ASN A 285 -9.02 28.42 4.28
C ASN A 285 -9.48 29.15 3.01
N SER A 286 -8.60 29.90 2.37
CA SER A 286 -8.91 30.58 1.10
C SER A 286 -9.04 29.57 -0.04
N LEU A 287 -8.05 28.68 -0.22
CA LEU A 287 -8.01 27.72 -1.31
C LEU A 287 -9.15 26.68 -1.23
N LEU A 288 -9.56 26.27 -0.01
CA LEU A 288 -10.70 25.36 0.18
C LEU A 288 -11.98 25.82 -0.55
N LYS A 289 -12.20 27.13 -0.68
CA LYS A 289 -13.44 27.68 -1.28
C LYS A 289 -13.51 27.38 -2.79
N SER A 290 -12.38 27.30 -3.48
CA SER A 290 -12.28 27.08 -4.93
C SER A 290 -12.15 25.60 -5.35
N LEU A 291 -11.92 24.67 -4.40
CA LEU A 291 -11.74 23.27 -4.74
C LEU A 291 -13.06 22.60 -5.14
N PRO A 292 -13.09 21.84 -6.24
CA PRO A 292 -14.27 21.05 -6.64
C PRO A 292 -14.73 20.08 -5.55
N ARG A 293 -13.78 19.48 -4.81
CA ARG A 293 -14.05 18.54 -3.70
C ARG A 293 -14.04 19.22 -2.32
N ASN A 294 -14.38 20.50 -2.24
CA ASN A 294 -14.31 21.29 -1.00
C ASN A 294 -15.05 20.68 0.19
N LYS A 295 -16.20 20.03 -0.03
CA LYS A 295 -16.98 19.38 1.03
C LYS A 295 -16.19 18.25 1.72
N ILE A 296 -15.40 17.48 0.98
CA ILE A 296 -14.56 16.40 1.48
C ILE A 296 -13.34 17.02 2.19
N ALA A 297 -12.59 17.86 1.50
CA ALA A 297 -11.37 18.49 2.02
C ALA A 297 -11.66 19.31 3.29
N SER A 298 -12.77 20.07 3.34
CA SER A 298 -13.15 20.84 4.54
C SER A 298 -13.40 19.95 5.76
N LYS A 299 -14.08 18.80 5.59
CA LYS A 299 -14.30 17.84 6.69
C LYS A 299 -13.00 17.22 7.16
N SER A 300 -12.12 16.82 6.25
CA SER A 300 -10.79 16.29 6.53
C SER A 300 -9.97 17.31 7.33
N ILE A 301 -9.80 18.52 6.80
CA ILE A 301 -9.04 19.62 7.44
C ILE A 301 -9.62 20.02 8.80
N LYS A 302 -10.93 20.07 8.94
CA LYS A 302 -11.59 20.41 10.21
C LYS A 302 -11.30 19.36 11.30
N ASN A 303 -11.39 18.09 10.95
CA ASN A 303 -11.33 16.99 11.92
C ASN A 303 -9.89 16.51 12.16
N TYR A 304 -9.07 16.45 11.11
CA TYR A 304 -7.74 15.80 11.14
C TYR A 304 -6.60 16.71 10.68
N GLY A 305 -6.87 17.95 10.28
CA GLY A 305 -5.85 18.94 9.94
C GLY A 305 -5.25 19.58 11.19
N ALA A 306 -3.90 19.60 11.28
CA ALA A 306 -3.18 20.23 12.39
C ALA A 306 -1.94 21.00 11.90
N ILE A 307 -1.56 22.02 12.67
CA ILE A 307 -0.28 22.72 12.56
C ILE A 307 0.44 22.55 13.90
N ILE A 308 1.58 21.89 13.89
CA ILE A 308 2.38 21.64 15.08
C ILE A 308 3.57 22.60 15.05
N VAL A 309 3.64 23.48 16.06
CA VAL A 309 4.76 24.41 16.23
C VAL A 309 5.74 23.80 17.21
N VAL A 310 6.95 23.52 16.73
CA VAL A 310 8.04 22.91 17.49
C VAL A 310 9.09 23.93 17.86
N ARG A 311 9.89 23.67 18.89
CA ARG A 311 10.96 24.58 19.36
C ARG A 311 12.27 24.38 18.59
N ASN A 312 12.56 23.16 18.17
CA ASN A 312 13.84 22.80 17.57
C ASN A 312 13.72 21.53 16.69
N ASN A 313 14.80 21.19 15.99
CA ASN A 313 14.84 20.04 15.10
C ASN A 313 14.74 18.69 15.84
N LYS A 314 15.16 18.58 17.10
CA LYS A 314 15.02 17.36 17.89
C LYS A 314 13.55 17.03 18.12
N GLU A 315 12.75 18.00 18.56
CA GLU A 315 11.29 17.83 18.70
C GLU A 315 10.61 17.56 17.36
N LEU A 316 11.04 18.23 16.28
CA LEU A 316 10.52 18.02 14.95
C LEU A 316 10.66 16.55 14.54
N ILE A 317 11.85 15.99 14.66
CA ILE A 317 12.17 14.60 14.29
C ILE A 317 11.39 13.63 15.17
N ASP A 318 11.39 13.81 16.50
CA ASP A 318 10.61 12.96 17.42
C ASP A 318 9.12 12.92 17.06
N ILE A 319 8.55 14.07 16.70
CA ILE A 319 7.14 14.14 16.30
C ILE A 319 6.90 13.44 14.98
N VAL A 320 7.75 13.62 13.97
CA VAL A 320 7.64 12.94 12.67
C VAL A 320 7.73 11.42 12.84
N ASP A 321 8.74 10.95 13.57
CA ASP A 321 8.93 9.51 13.79
C ASP A 321 7.78 8.88 14.60
N ARG A 322 7.15 9.65 15.48
CA ARG A 322 5.94 9.19 16.20
C ARG A 322 4.69 9.20 15.34
N ILE A 323 4.55 10.14 14.39
CA ILE A 323 3.47 10.13 13.39
C ILE A 323 3.69 8.97 12.44
N ALA A 324 4.93 8.72 12.02
CA ALA A 324 5.33 7.77 10.97
C ALA A 324 4.41 7.91 9.74
N PRO A 325 4.43 9.08 9.07
CA PRO A 325 3.45 9.44 8.05
C PRO A 325 3.58 8.58 6.80
N GLU A 326 2.48 8.44 6.07
CA GLU A 326 2.46 7.86 4.72
C GLU A 326 3.34 8.68 3.77
N HIS A 327 3.07 9.99 3.67
CA HIS A 327 3.83 10.93 2.87
C HIS A 327 4.49 11.97 3.78
N LEU A 328 5.79 12.20 3.59
CA LEU A 328 6.55 13.22 4.29
C LEU A 328 7.17 14.18 3.29
N GLU A 329 6.74 15.43 3.30
CA GLU A 329 7.41 16.49 2.55
C GLU A 329 8.33 17.30 3.47
N ILE A 330 9.56 17.58 3.02
CA ILE A 330 10.56 18.37 3.76
C ILE A 330 10.93 19.60 2.91
N LYS A 331 10.28 20.72 3.18
CA LYS A 331 10.38 21.99 2.43
C LYS A 331 11.09 23.07 3.25
N VAL A 332 12.32 22.81 3.60
CA VAL A 332 13.21 23.72 4.33
C VAL A 332 14.48 23.97 3.53
N LYS A 333 15.32 24.93 3.95
CA LYS A 333 16.54 25.29 3.22
C LYS A 333 17.52 24.12 3.03
N ASN A 334 17.64 23.22 4.02
CA ASN A 334 18.51 22.03 3.96
C ASN A 334 17.70 20.78 4.32
N PRO A 335 16.91 20.23 3.37
CA PRO A 335 16.01 19.11 3.65
C PRO A 335 16.73 17.80 3.92
N GLU A 336 17.89 17.53 3.29
CA GLU A 336 18.69 16.32 3.47
C GLU A 336 19.22 16.17 4.89
N ALA A 337 19.55 17.30 5.56
CA ALA A 337 20.02 17.29 6.94
C ALA A 337 18.90 16.88 7.93
N ILE A 338 17.64 17.10 7.57
CA ILE A 338 16.49 16.66 8.35
C ILE A 338 16.17 15.20 8.01
N GLU A 339 16.13 14.85 6.72
CA GLU A 339 15.81 13.51 6.22
C GLU A 339 16.71 12.44 6.85
N LYS A 340 18.03 12.63 6.85
CA LYS A 340 19.01 11.69 7.44
C LYS A 340 18.77 11.33 8.90
N ARG A 341 17.95 12.07 9.60
CA ARG A 341 17.65 11.88 11.03
C ARG A 341 16.25 11.30 11.28
N ILE A 342 15.44 11.17 10.23
CA ILE A 342 14.09 10.62 10.31
C ILE A 342 14.14 9.12 10.01
N SER A 343 13.51 8.33 10.86
CA SER A 343 13.51 6.88 10.74
C SER A 343 12.22 6.33 10.11
N ASN A 344 11.11 7.05 10.24
CA ASN A 344 9.79 6.50 9.95
C ASN A 344 8.99 7.40 9.00
N ALA A 345 8.95 7.02 7.73
CA ALA A 345 8.04 7.59 6.72
C ALA A 345 7.77 6.56 5.62
N GLY A 346 6.61 6.59 5.01
CA GLY A 346 6.29 5.72 3.88
C GLY A 346 7.00 6.14 2.60
N SER A 347 6.96 7.45 2.30
CA SER A 347 7.72 8.10 1.22
C SER A 347 8.15 9.49 1.64
N VAL A 348 9.34 9.93 1.19
CA VAL A 348 9.91 11.23 1.52
C VAL A 348 10.12 12.07 0.27
N PHE A 349 9.70 13.34 0.32
CA PHE A 349 9.78 14.31 -0.77
C PHE A 349 10.66 15.49 -0.32
N LEU A 350 11.78 15.69 -1.01
CA LEU A 350 12.79 16.66 -0.61
C LEU A 350 12.72 17.93 -1.44
N GLY A 351 12.68 19.08 -0.76
CA GLY A 351 12.74 20.38 -1.37
C GLY A 351 11.38 20.89 -1.90
N LYS A 352 11.36 22.19 -2.21
CA LYS A 352 10.14 22.94 -2.56
C LYS A 352 9.49 22.53 -3.89
N TYR A 353 10.22 21.84 -4.77
CA TYR A 353 9.74 21.39 -6.10
C TYR A 353 9.31 19.91 -6.14
N SER A 354 9.23 19.26 -4.99
CA SER A 354 8.84 17.85 -4.86
C SER A 354 7.51 17.71 -4.11
N PRO A 355 6.37 18.10 -4.71
CA PRO A 355 5.07 17.85 -4.10
C PRO A 355 4.71 16.37 -4.16
N GLU A 356 3.93 15.87 -3.20
CA GLU A 356 3.40 14.50 -3.14
C GLU A 356 2.78 14.06 -4.47
N ALA A 357 1.98 14.94 -5.10
CA ALA A 357 1.29 14.63 -6.36
C ALA A 357 2.22 14.15 -7.48
N ILE A 358 3.47 14.60 -7.54
CA ILE A 358 4.44 14.07 -8.53
C ILE A 358 4.78 12.61 -8.20
N GLY A 359 4.90 12.24 -6.93
CA GLY A 359 5.11 10.86 -6.49
C GLY A 359 3.93 9.96 -6.80
N ASP A 360 2.74 10.43 -6.55
CA ASP A 360 1.50 9.69 -6.75
C ASP A 360 1.25 9.29 -8.19
N TYR A 361 1.72 10.10 -9.14
CA TYR A 361 1.37 9.87 -10.55
C TYR A 361 2.56 9.47 -11.43
N ILE A 362 3.74 10.10 -11.27
CA ILE A 362 4.71 10.05 -12.37
C ILE A 362 6.18 9.97 -11.95
N ALA A 363 6.55 10.19 -10.68
CA ALA A 363 7.95 10.20 -10.27
C ALA A 363 8.65 8.84 -10.48
N GLY A 364 7.95 7.75 -10.23
CA GLY A 364 8.48 6.38 -10.39
C GLY A 364 8.38 5.51 -9.14
N PRO A 365 8.71 5.98 -7.93
CA PRO A 365 8.44 5.25 -6.68
C PRO A 365 6.97 4.92 -6.51
N ASN A 366 6.67 3.89 -5.70
CA ASN A 366 5.33 3.40 -5.50
C ASN A 366 4.55 4.29 -4.51
N HIS A 367 3.27 4.53 -4.81
CA HIS A 367 2.36 5.27 -3.94
C HIS A 367 1.47 4.37 -3.06
N VAL A 368 1.62 3.05 -3.14
CA VAL A 368 0.94 2.14 -2.21
C VAL A 368 1.81 2.06 -0.96
N LEU A 369 1.50 2.90 0.01
CA LEU A 369 2.34 3.22 1.15
C LEU A 369 1.69 2.81 2.47
N PRO A 370 2.50 2.54 3.52
CA PRO A 370 2.00 2.25 4.85
C PRO A 370 1.34 3.49 5.47
N THR A 371 0.14 3.32 6.01
CA THR A 371 -0.66 4.37 6.65
C THR A 371 -0.83 4.13 8.14
N SER A 372 -1.40 5.10 8.85
CA SER A 372 -1.79 4.96 10.28
C SER A 372 -0.62 4.58 11.19
N GLY A 373 0.55 5.14 10.90
CA GLY A 373 1.77 4.94 11.66
C GLY A 373 2.43 3.58 11.44
N SER A 374 2.02 2.80 10.42
CA SER A 374 2.64 1.51 10.10
C SER A 374 3.99 1.65 9.38
N ALA A 375 4.37 2.84 8.92
CA ALA A 375 5.71 3.12 8.39
C ALA A 375 6.85 2.85 9.39
N ARG A 376 6.53 2.63 10.68
CA ARG A 376 7.48 2.17 11.70
C ARG A 376 7.97 0.75 11.49
N PHE A 377 7.24 -0.09 10.75
CA PHE A 377 7.55 -1.51 10.55
C PHE A 377 7.16 -2.05 9.18
N SER A 378 6.57 -1.21 8.32
CA SER A 378 6.18 -1.57 6.95
C SER A 378 6.76 -0.57 5.97
N SER A 379 7.00 -1.03 4.74
CA SER A 379 7.46 -0.22 3.62
C SER A 379 6.40 -0.10 2.55
N GLY A 380 6.58 0.83 1.61
CA GLY A 380 5.77 0.90 0.41
C GLY A 380 5.91 -0.35 -0.48
N LEU A 381 4.91 -0.60 -1.31
CA LEU A 381 4.88 -1.75 -2.19
C LEU A 381 6.08 -1.74 -3.16
N SER A 382 6.78 -2.85 -3.24
CA SER A 382 8.03 -3.01 -3.99
C SER A 382 8.06 -4.33 -4.77
N VAL A 383 9.08 -4.54 -5.57
CA VAL A 383 9.31 -5.81 -6.28
C VAL A 383 9.50 -6.98 -5.30
N ALA A 384 10.09 -6.73 -4.13
CA ALA A 384 10.31 -7.74 -3.10
C ALA A 384 9.01 -8.35 -2.55
N ASP A 385 7.90 -7.60 -2.60
CA ASP A 385 6.59 -8.06 -2.16
C ASP A 385 5.98 -9.17 -3.02
N PHE A 386 6.52 -9.37 -4.22
CA PHE A 386 6.08 -10.36 -5.19
C PHE A 386 6.99 -11.57 -5.28
N TYR A 387 7.97 -11.67 -4.36
CA TYR A 387 8.85 -12.82 -4.22
C TYR A 387 8.54 -13.64 -2.97
N LYS A 388 8.71 -14.98 -3.11
CA LYS A 388 8.94 -15.88 -1.98
C LYS A 388 10.44 -16.12 -1.85
N LYS A 389 10.92 -16.13 -0.62
CA LYS A 389 12.31 -16.43 -0.28
C LYS A 389 12.37 -17.85 0.24
N THR A 390 13.29 -18.68 -0.31
CA THR A 390 13.44 -20.08 0.06
C THR A 390 14.89 -20.36 0.36
N SER A 391 15.17 -20.84 1.57
CA SER A 391 16.47 -21.41 1.93
C SER A 391 16.59 -22.81 1.35
N VAL A 392 17.70 -23.10 0.71
CA VAL A 392 18.03 -24.44 0.20
C VAL A 392 19.34 -24.87 0.84
N ILE A 393 19.28 -25.99 1.55
CA ILE A 393 20.40 -26.59 2.29
C ILE A 393 20.81 -27.86 1.57
N LYS A 394 22.09 -27.99 1.24
CA LYS A 394 22.68 -29.19 0.68
C LYS A 394 23.92 -29.52 1.49
N CYS A 395 23.81 -30.52 2.35
CA CYS A 395 24.96 -31.06 3.07
C CYS A 395 25.73 -32.10 2.22
N SER A 396 27.04 -32.08 2.32
CA SER A 396 27.88 -33.17 1.85
C SER A 396 28.04 -34.23 2.95
N LYS A 397 28.55 -35.44 2.63
CA LYS A 397 28.87 -36.48 3.61
C LYS A 397 29.86 -35.94 4.64
N SER A 398 30.99 -35.39 4.18
CA SER A 398 31.97 -34.76 5.06
C SER A 398 31.43 -33.60 5.88
N GLY A 399 30.48 -32.84 5.32
CA GLY A 399 29.83 -31.74 6.03
C GLY A 399 28.96 -32.22 7.19
N ILE A 400 28.12 -33.24 6.99
CA ILE A 400 27.28 -33.78 8.07
C ILE A 400 28.12 -34.49 9.13
N GLU A 401 29.20 -35.16 8.74
CA GLU A 401 30.13 -35.77 9.68
C GLU A 401 30.73 -34.76 10.65
N LYS A 402 31.03 -33.54 10.19
CA LYS A 402 31.63 -32.50 11.04
C LYS A 402 30.64 -31.80 11.97
N ILE A 403 29.37 -31.65 11.57
CA ILE A 403 28.39 -30.86 12.34
C ILE A 403 27.25 -31.71 12.93
N GLY A 404 27.13 -32.99 12.51
CA GLY A 404 25.98 -33.82 12.85
C GLY A 404 25.87 -34.12 14.35
N GLN A 405 26.99 -34.43 15.03
CA GLN A 405 26.97 -34.65 16.46
C GLN A 405 26.47 -33.45 17.24
N LEU A 406 26.81 -32.23 16.82
CA LEU A 406 26.29 -31.00 17.44
C LEU A 406 24.78 -30.84 17.27
N ALA A 407 24.26 -31.22 16.10
CA ALA A 407 22.82 -31.21 15.84
C ALA A 407 22.10 -32.29 16.68
N ILE A 408 22.69 -33.48 16.85
CA ILE A 408 22.16 -34.53 17.73
C ILE A 408 22.04 -34.01 19.15
N ASN A 409 23.13 -33.46 19.70
CA ASN A 409 23.15 -32.93 21.06
C ASN A 409 22.07 -31.89 21.34
N LEU A 410 21.85 -30.95 20.37
CA LEU A 410 20.79 -29.95 20.48
C LEU A 410 19.39 -30.57 20.42
N ALA A 411 19.17 -31.50 19.49
CA ALA A 411 17.87 -32.15 19.33
C ALA A 411 17.51 -33.00 20.59
N GLU A 412 18.48 -33.67 21.21
CA GLU A 412 18.29 -34.41 22.44
C GLU A 412 18.01 -33.48 23.63
N TYR A 413 18.74 -32.38 23.75
CA TYR A 413 18.49 -31.35 24.77
C TYR A 413 17.09 -30.77 24.69
N GLU A 414 16.57 -30.57 23.45
CA GLU A 414 15.20 -30.12 23.19
C GLU A 414 14.15 -31.24 23.34
N GLY A 415 14.56 -32.50 23.64
CA GLY A 415 13.66 -33.65 23.74
C GLY A 415 13.14 -34.17 22.42
N LEU A 416 13.77 -33.81 21.30
CA LEU A 416 13.36 -34.18 19.94
C LEU A 416 14.13 -35.40 19.41
N TYR A 417 13.87 -36.57 20.01
CA TYR A 417 14.60 -37.81 19.73
C TYR A 417 14.61 -38.20 18.23
N ALA A 418 13.49 -38.08 17.54
CA ALA A 418 13.41 -38.39 16.10
C ALA A 418 14.31 -37.50 15.24
N HIS A 419 14.52 -36.23 15.63
CA HIS A 419 15.47 -35.32 14.97
C HIS A 419 16.90 -35.82 15.18
N ALA A 420 17.29 -36.18 16.42
CA ALA A 420 18.58 -36.73 16.71
C ALA A 420 18.84 -38.03 15.92
N LEU A 421 17.88 -38.97 15.95
CA LEU A 421 17.96 -40.23 15.22
C LEU A 421 18.09 -40.05 13.71
N SER A 422 17.39 -39.05 13.15
CA SER A 422 17.51 -38.70 11.71
C SER A 422 18.95 -38.37 11.31
N VAL A 423 19.70 -37.70 12.18
CA VAL A 423 21.11 -37.36 11.93
C VAL A 423 22.00 -38.57 12.20
N ARG A 424 21.82 -39.32 13.32
CA ARG A 424 22.59 -40.50 13.65
C ARG A 424 22.61 -41.52 12.50
N LYS A 425 21.44 -41.86 11.96
CA LYS A 425 21.32 -42.79 10.81
C LYS A 425 22.07 -42.34 9.54
N ARG A 426 22.48 -41.10 9.44
CA ARG A 426 23.31 -40.57 8.34
C ARG A 426 24.80 -40.57 8.69
N LEU A 427 25.14 -40.75 9.96
CA LEU A 427 26.50 -40.88 10.43
C LEU A 427 26.96 -42.37 10.52
N GLY A 428 26.03 -43.33 10.37
CA GLY A 428 26.33 -44.73 10.36
C GLY A 428 25.93 -45.48 11.68
N ASP A 429 25.21 -44.77 12.58
CA ASP A 429 24.69 -45.31 13.85
C ASP A 429 23.28 -45.89 13.72
#